data_b46cfa9990479e4fe32a75a1c14121f2
#
_entry.id   b46cfa9990479e4fe32a75a1c14121f2
#
_cell.length_a   1.000
_cell.length_b   1.000
_cell.length_c   1.000
_cell.angle_alpha   90.00
_cell.angle_beta   90.00
_cell.angle_gamma   90.00
#
_symmetry.space_group_name_H-M   'P 1'
#
loop_
_entity.id
_entity.type
_entity.pdbx_description
1 polymer ?
#
loop_
_entity_poly.entity_id
_entity_poly.type
_entity_poly.pdbx_seq_one_letter_code
_entity_poly.pdbx_strand_id
1 'polypeptide(L)'
;MLISPDEIHKSLANKGWEYSDKKISKTFNFDQYMDGIKFVNKMAELAETSNHHPDITIGWCRIDVTIFSHDMGGVTTKCVNLATSIDLI
;
A
#
# COMPACT_ATOMS: atom_id res chain seq x y z
N MET A 1 14.34 -7.31 4.37
CA MET A 1 14.69 -7.00 5.77
C MET A 1 13.61 -6.14 6.41
N LEU A 2 13.19 -6.51 7.60
CA LEU A 2 12.23 -5.72 8.37
C LEU A 2 12.84 -4.38 8.76
N ILE A 3 12.02 -3.33 8.76
CA ILE A 3 12.44 -2.02 9.25
C ILE A 3 11.68 -1.68 10.53
N SER A 4 12.25 -0.79 11.34
CA SER A 4 11.68 -0.45 12.63
C SER A 4 10.40 0.38 12.48
N PRO A 5 9.49 0.34 13.47
CA PRO A 5 8.32 1.22 13.47
C PRO A 5 8.67 2.69 13.31
N ASP A 6 9.77 3.14 13.92
CA ASP A 6 10.22 4.52 13.78
C ASP A 6 10.56 4.87 12.35
N GLU A 7 11.26 3.98 11.64
CA GLU A 7 11.57 4.18 10.23
C GLU A 7 10.34 4.17 9.35
N ILE A 8 9.38 3.30 9.66
CA ILE A 8 8.10 3.25 8.93
C ILE A 8 7.38 4.58 9.08
N HIS A 9 7.24 5.07 10.31
CA HIS A 9 6.58 6.35 10.57
C HIS A 9 7.28 7.50 9.87
N LYS A 10 8.61 7.50 9.90
CA LYS A 10 9.41 8.55 9.27
C LYS A 10 9.24 8.56 7.75
N SER A 11 9.29 7.37 7.13
CA SER A 11 9.21 7.24 5.68
C SER A 11 7.82 7.58 5.14
N LEU A 12 6.78 7.33 5.92
CA LEU A 12 5.39 7.50 5.51
C LEU A 12 4.68 8.66 6.21
N ALA A 13 5.46 9.52 6.89
CA ALA A 13 4.90 10.68 7.61
C ALA A 13 4.06 11.55 6.68
N ASN A 14 2.86 11.93 7.13
CA ASN A 14 1.94 12.81 6.41
C ASN A 14 1.47 12.27 5.05
N LYS A 15 1.61 10.98 4.81
CA LYS A 15 1.21 10.35 3.54
C LYS A 15 -0.07 9.53 3.64
N GLY A 16 -0.67 9.48 4.83
CA GLY A 16 -1.94 8.79 5.03
C GLY A 16 -1.85 7.30 5.27
N TRP A 17 -0.64 6.74 5.32
CA TRP A 17 -0.44 5.33 5.66
C TRP A 17 -0.41 5.15 7.17
N GLU A 18 -1.11 4.13 7.64
CA GLU A 18 -1.11 3.76 9.06
C GLU A 18 -0.34 2.46 9.24
N TYR A 19 0.48 2.40 10.30
CA TYR A 19 1.16 1.18 10.68
C TYR A 19 0.46 0.57 11.88
N SER A 20 -0.01 -0.65 11.74
CA SER A 20 -0.69 -1.38 12.81
C SER A 20 -0.59 -2.87 12.54
N ASP A 21 -0.39 -3.67 13.59
CA ASP A 21 -0.37 -5.12 13.48
C ASP A 21 0.62 -5.61 12.41
N LYS A 22 1.80 -5.00 12.37
CA LYS A 22 2.91 -5.35 11.47
C LYS A 22 2.57 -5.15 9.98
N LYS A 23 1.64 -4.25 9.69
CA LYS A 23 1.19 -3.94 8.32
C LYS A 23 1.06 -2.44 8.15
N ILE A 24 1.15 -1.98 6.91
CA ILE A 24 0.80 -0.59 6.58
C ILE A 24 -0.45 -0.60 5.72
N SER A 25 -1.34 0.35 5.97
CA SER A 25 -2.65 0.40 5.32
C SER A 25 -3.02 1.83 4.97
N LYS A 26 -3.74 1.98 3.87
CA LYS A 26 -4.28 3.27 3.45
C LYS A 26 -5.56 3.06 2.69
N THR A 27 -6.52 3.99 2.87
CA THR A 27 -7.78 4.01 2.13
C THR A 27 -7.73 5.11 1.10
N PHE A 28 -8.11 4.79 -0.13
CA PHE A 28 -8.21 5.74 -1.24
C PHE A 28 -9.67 5.89 -1.62
N ASN A 29 -10.13 7.13 -1.73
CA ASN A 29 -11.52 7.45 -2.08
C ASN A 29 -11.58 8.10 -3.45
N PHE A 30 -12.62 7.77 -4.21
CA PHE A 30 -12.80 8.26 -5.57
C PHE A 30 -14.23 8.79 -5.75
N ASP A 31 -14.39 9.73 -6.67
CA ASP A 31 -15.71 10.28 -7.00
C ASP A 31 -16.53 9.30 -7.83
N GLN A 32 -15.85 8.49 -8.64
CA GLN A 32 -16.51 7.52 -9.52
C GLN A 32 -15.91 6.13 -9.33
N TYR A 33 -16.77 5.13 -9.41
CA TYR A 33 -16.40 3.73 -9.25
C TYR A 33 -15.26 3.32 -10.20
N MET A 34 -15.38 3.68 -11.48
CA MET A 34 -14.38 3.27 -12.46
C MET A 34 -13.01 3.89 -12.24
N ASP A 35 -12.96 5.06 -11.61
CA ASP A 35 -11.66 5.66 -11.27
C ASP A 35 -10.91 4.80 -10.26
N GLY A 36 -11.62 4.24 -9.30
CA GLY A 36 -11.03 3.28 -8.35
C GLY A 36 -10.55 2.02 -9.03
N ILE A 37 -11.32 1.50 -9.99
CA ILE A 37 -10.92 0.31 -10.73
C ILE A 37 -9.68 0.56 -11.57
N LYS A 38 -9.57 1.72 -12.22
CA LYS A 38 -8.36 2.11 -12.97
C LYS A 38 -7.16 2.20 -12.04
N PHE A 39 -7.35 2.74 -10.85
CA PHE A 39 -6.31 2.82 -9.83
C PHE A 39 -5.82 1.42 -9.44
N VAL A 40 -6.75 0.49 -9.21
CA VAL A 40 -6.41 -0.91 -8.87
C VAL A 40 -5.60 -1.56 -9.99
N ASN A 41 -5.98 -1.35 -11.24
CA ASN A 41 -5.26 -1.92 -12.38
C ASN A 41 -3.82 -1.42 -12.43
N LYS A 42 -3.60 -0.13 -12.21
CA LYS A 42 -2.24 0.43 -12.17
C LYS A 42 -1.44 -0.09 -10.99
N MET A 43 -2.09 -0.21 -9.84
CA MET A 43 -1.46 -0.77 -8.64
C MET A 43 -1.05 -2.22 -8.87
N ALA A 44 -1.89 -3.00 -9.55
CA ALA A 44 -1.57 -4.39 -9.87
C ALA A 44 -0.34 -4.48 -10.77
N GLU A 45 -0.18 -3.58 -11.73
CA GLU A 45 1.01 -3.54 -12.59
C GLU A 45 2.27 -3.25 -11.77
N LEU A 46 2.20 -2.31 -10.83
CA LEU A 46 3.31 -1.99 -9.93
C LEU A 46 3.67 -3.20 -9.08
N ALA A 47 2.66 -3.89 -8.55
CA ALA A 47 2.86 -5.07 -7.71
C ALA A 47 3.57 -6.18 -8.48
N GLU A 48 3.17 -6.43 -9.73
CA GLU A 48 3.81 -7.44 -10.58
C GLU A 48 5.25 -7.07 -10.90
N THR A 49 5.49 -5.81 -11.22
CA THR A 49 6.84 -5.32 -11.56
C THR A 49 7.79 -5.46 -10.37
N SER A 50 7.33 -5.14 -9.17
CA SER A 50 8.16 -5.21 -7.97
C SER A 50 8.16 -6.59 -7.31
N ASN A 51 7.34 -7.50 -7.81
CA ASN A 51 7.13 -8.83 -7.23
C ASN A 51 6.78 -8.74 -5.74
N HIS A 52 5.91 -7.80 -5.40
CA HIS A 52 5.46 -7.58 -4.03
C HIS A 52 4.00 -7.13 -4.10
N HIS A 53 3.10 -7.93 -3.55
CA HIS A 53 1.67 -7.80 -3.81
C HIS A 53 0.92 -7.30 -2.57
N PRO A 54 0.17 -6.20 -2.67
CA PRO A 54 -0.66 -5.73 -1.58
C PRO A 54 -1.97 -6.53 -1.51
N ASP A 55 -2.60 -6.51 -0.34
CA ASP A 55 -3.98 -6.96 -0.21
C ASP A 55 -4.89 -5.77 -0.53
N ILE A 56 -5.87 -5.99 -1.38
CA ILE A 56 -6.74 -4.92 -1.86
C ILE A 56 -8.19 -5.29 -1.60
N THR A 57 -8.93 -4.38 -0.96
CA THR A 57 -10.37 -4.53 -0.81
C THR A 57 -11.04 -3.44 -1.62
N ILE A 58 -11.95 -3.83 -2.49
CA ILE A 58 -12.65 -2.93 -3.38
C ILE A 58 -14.09 -2.74 -2.92
N GLY A 59 -14.42 -1.51 -2.54
CA GLY A 59 -15.80 -1.11 -2.27
C GLY A 59 -16.27 -0.13 -3.34
N TRP A 60 -17.49 0.36 -3.20
CA TRP A 60 -17.97 1.42 -4.10
C TRP A 60 -17.19 2.70 -3.82
N CYS A 61 -16.47 3.20 -4.81
CA CYS A 61 -15.64 4.42 -4.72
C CYS A 61 -14.63 4.42 -3.58
N ARG A 62 -14.25 3.23 -3.08
CA ARG A 62 -13.32 3.11 -1.97
C ARG A 62 -12.41 1.91 -2.18
N ILE A 63 -11.10 2.14 -2.08
CA ILE A 63 -10.09 1.10 -2.21
C ILE A 63 -9.26 1.07 -0.93
N ASP A 64 -9.26 -0.06 -0.23
CA ASP A 64 -8.44 -0.26 0.95
C ASP A 64 -7.22 -1.08 0.56
N VAL A 65 -6.03 -0.57 0.87
CA VAL A 65 -4.76 -1.20 0.52
C VAL A 65 -3.98 -1.54 1.78
N THR A 66 -3.53 -2.78 1.89
CA THR A 66 -2.72 -3.24 3.01
C THR A 66 -1.47 -3.91 2.47
N ILE A 67 -0.31 -3.53 2.98
CA ILE A 67 0.97 -4.05 2.51
C ILE A 67 1.78 -4.59 3.69
N PHE A 68 2.29 -5.80 3.54
CA PHE A 68 3.26 -6.40 4.46
C PHE A 68 4.00 -7.50 3.72
N SER A 69 5.14 -7.92 4.28
CA SER A 69 5.88 -9.04 3.70
C SER A 69 5.43 -10.34 4.39
N HIS A 70 4.85 -11.24 3.60
CA HIS A 70 4.44 -12.56 4.11
C HIS A 70 5.67 -13.35 4.58
N ASP A 71 6.76 -13.25 3.84
CA ASP A 71 7.99 -13.99 4.15
C ASP A 71 8.67 -13.49 5.42
N MET A 72 8.70 -12.19 5.61
CA MET A 72 9.40 -11.56 6.73
C MET A 72 8.51 -11.32 7.95
N GLY A 73 7.19 -11.45 7.78
CA GLY A 73 6.23 -11.27 8.86
C GLY A 73 6.10 -9.83 9.34
N GLY A 74 6.23 -8.87 8.45
CA GLY A 74 6.11 -7.47 8.82
C GLY A 74 6.40 -6.53 7.65
N VAL A 75 6.74 -5.29 7.97
CA VAL A 75 6.99 -4.25 6.95
C VAL A 75 8.47 -4.17 6.64
N THR A 76 8.77 -4.20 5.35
CA THR A 76 10.13 -4.13 4.83
C THR A 76 10.30 -2.85 3.99
N THR A 77 11.54 -2.60 3.56
CA THR A 77 11.82 -1.51 2.63
C THR A 77 11.00 -1.65 1.34
N LYS A 78 10.80 -2.88 0.86
CA LYS A 78 9.97 -3.12 -0.34
C LYS A 78 8.53 -2.68 -0.13
N CYS A 79 7.99 -2.87 1.07
CA CYS A 79 6.64 -2.44 1.39
C CYS A 79 6.51 -0.93 1.31
N VAL A 80 7.46 -0.21 1.90
CA VAL A 80 7.48 1.25 1.89
C VAL A 80 7.66 1.78 0.47
N ASN A 81 8.54 1.16 -0.31
CA ASN A 81 8.75 1.54 -1.70
C ASN A 81 7.49 1.35 -2.54
N LEU A 82 6.78 0.24 -2.32
CA LEU A 82 5.52 0.00 -3.03
C LEU A 82 4.46 1.03 -2.63
N ALA A 83 4.34 1.34 -1.33
CA ALA A 83 3.42 2.36 -0.85
C ALA A 83 3.69 3.71 -1.51
N THR A 84 4.96 4.09 -1.59
CA THR A 84 5.37 5.34 -2.22
C THR A 84 5.01 5.37 -3.70
N SER A 85 5.22 4.25 -4.40
CA SER A 85 4.87 4.14 -5.82
C SER A 85 3.35 4.22 -6.03
N ILE A 86 2.59 3.58 -5.17
CA ILE A 86 1.12 3.62 -5.22
C ILE A 86 0.62 5.06 -5.05
N ASP A 87 1.23 5.83 -4.15
CA ASP A 87 0.85 7.22 -3.93
C ASP A 87 1.10 8.12 -5.15
N LEU A 88 1.93 7.67 -6.08
CA LEU A 88 2.25 8.44 -7.29
C LEU A 88 1.33 8.13 -8.47
N ILE A 89 0.41 7.19 -8.33
CA ILE A 89 -0.53 6.83 -9.41
C ILE A 89 -1.44 8.00 -9.79
#